data_5b7a3c993cbdcb6648322da2870bd578
#
_entry.id   5b7a3c993cbdcb6648322da2870bd578
#
_cell.length_a   1.000
_cell.length_b   1.000
_cell.length_c   1.000
_cell.angle_alpha   90.00
_cell.angle_beta   90.00
_cell.angle_gamma   90.00
#
_symmetry.space_group_name_H-M   'P 1'
#
loop_
_entity.id
_entity.type
_entity.pdbx_description
1 polymer ?
#
loop_
_entity_poly.entity_id
_entity_poly.type
_entity_poly.pdbx_seq_one_letter_code
_entity_poly.pdbx_strand_id
1 'polypeptide(L)'
;MSTKRKRKSTKKTNKTTKKNKKYVLNFVGLVLVFISLFAGCKLGLAGRFLANVYRVFVGDSYLIVALLLALLGIFLFLFGRVPHIGWKRTLGLAFLIIGSLTIMHGMLFQQLNLKNDLIGVTWRLLMNEMHNNQVANSVGGGLIGAFCLVWERPLLSIQGTYLINGLITLSGFLMLCQVQWQQVVNFCRKLVSWLVRLLHLLHWPKFKKRRPSQRAKSLVAKQPKISPVKSDSVTADDDFTI
;
A
#
# COMPACT_ATOMS: atom_id res chain seq x y z
N MET A 1 -23.60 -0.69 60.31
CA MET A 1 -24.58 -0.46 59.20
C MET A 1 -24.21 0.70 58.25
N SER A 2 -22.95 1.09 58.10
CA SER A 2 -22.54 2.31 57.38
C SER A 2 -21.98 2.10 55.96
N THR A 3 -21.75 0.90 55.49
CA THR A 3 -21.05 0.62 54.22
C THR A 3 -21.96 0.52 52.95
N LYS A 4 -23.28 0.33 53.11
CA LYS A 4 -24.22 0.19 51.98
C LYS A 4 -24.62 1.51 51.32
N ARG A 5 -24.57 2.65 52.04
CA ARG A 5 -24.97 3.96 51.50
C ARG A 5 -23.91 4.57 50.55
N LYS A 6 -22.62 4.36 50.76
CA LYS A 6 -21.53 4.88 49.91
C LYS A 6 -21.48 4.25 48.53
N ARG A 7 -21.84 2.96 48.40
CA ARG A 7 -21.85 2.25 47.09
C ARG A 7 -22.97 2.70 46.12
N LYS A 8 -24.10 3.17 46.66
CA LYS A 8 -25.23 3.66 45.82
C LYS A 8 -24.94 5.04 45.21
N SER A 9 -24.24 5.92 45.92
CA SER A 9 -23.88 7.27 45.46
C SER A 9 -22.86 7.23 44.34
N THR A 10 -21.79 6.43 44.46
CA THR A 10 -20.76 6.28 43.40
C THR A 10 -21.31 5.66 42.12
N LYS A 11 -22.27 4.74 42.22
CA LYS A 11 -22.90 4.14 41.04
C LYS A 11 -23.81 5.13 40.25
N LYS A 12 -24.43 6.06 40.98
CA LYS A 12 -25.34 7.07 40.38
C LYS A 12 -24.54 8.17 39.64
N THR A 13 -23.43 8.64 40.23
CA THR A 13 -22.50 9.61 39.61
C THR A 13 -21.85 9.06 38.35
N ASN A 14 -21.38 7.82 38.36
CA ASN A 14 -20.78 7.18 37.17
C ASN A 14 -21.77 6.97 36.04
N LYS A 15 -23.05 6.78 36.33
CA LYS A 15 -24.12 6.59 35.30
C LYS A 15 -24.49 7.91 34.63
N THR A 16 -24.53 9.02 35.39
CA THR A 16 -24.81 10.37 34.87
C THR A 16 -23.66 10.88 34.02
N THR A 17 -22.41 10.67 34.44
CA THR A 17 -21.22 11.07 33.68
C THR A 17 -21.11 10.31 32.34
N LYS A 18 -21.43 9.01 32.32
CA LYS A 18 -21.48 8.21 31.11
C LYS A 18 -22.57 8.69 30.12
N LYS A 19 -23.73 9.08 30.64
CA LYS A 19 -24.86 9.56 29.85
C LYS A 19 -24.52 10.92 29.22
N ASN A 20 -23.95 11.84 29.97
CA ASN A 20 -23.53 13.15 29.49
C ASN A 20 -22.43 13.04 28.43
N LYS A 21 -21.45 12.15 28.60
CA LYS A 21 -20.41 11.89 27.60
C LYS A 21 -20.99 11.40 26.27
N LYS A 22 -22.04 10.58 26.30
CA LYS A 22 -22.73 10.11 25.09
C LYS A 22 -23.38 11.25 24.31
N TYR A 23 -24.12 12.14 25.00
CA TYR A 23 -24.74 13.29 24.34
C TYR A 23 -23.72 14.26 23.74
N VAL A 24 -22.63 14.53 24.44
CA VAL A 24 -21.54 15.35 23.93
C VAL A 24 -20.95 14.75 22.64
N LEU A 25 -20.71 13.44 22.62
CA LEU A 25 -20.19 12.76 21.42
C LEU A 25 -21.19 12.79 20.25
N ASN A 26 -22.49 12.63 20.51
CA ASN A 26 -23.52 12.74 19.48
C ASN A 26 -23.52 14.16 18.89
N PHE A 27 -23.46 15.20 19.74
CA PHE A 27 -23.41 16.58 19.29
C PHE A 27 -22.14 16.87 18.47
N VAL A 28 -20.98 16.44 18.95
CA VAL A 28 -19.70 16.55 18.23
C VAL A 28 -19.80 15.84 16.88
N GLY A 29 -20.40 14.64 16.84
CA GLY A 29 -20.62 13.90 15.60
C GLY A 29 -21.47 14.69 14.60
N LEU A 30 -22.55 15.30 15.05
CA LEU A 30 -23.42 16.14 14.23
C LEU A 30 -22.65 17.34 13.63
N VAL A 31 -21.93 18.08 14.49
CA VAL A 31 -21.09 19.22 14.06
C VAL A 31 -20.05 18.78 13.04
N LEU A 32 -19.41 17.62 13.24
CA LEU A 32 -18.40 17.08 12.33
C LEU A 32 -19.01 16.77 10.94
N VAL A 33 -20.22 16.21 10.90
CA VAL A 33 -20.96 15.97 9.64
C VAL A 33 -21.20 17.27 8.90
N PHE A 34 -21.71 18.29 9.58
CA PHE A 34 -21.96 19.60 8.96
C PHE A 34 -20.66 20.22 8.41
N ILE A 35 -19.61 20.28 9.20
CA ILE A 35 -18.31 20.83 8.78
C ILE A 35 -17.81 20.08 7.54
N SER A 36 -17.86 18.75 7.55
CA SER A 36 -17.40 17.93 6.43
C SER A 36 -18.25 18.12 5.17
N LEU A 37 -19.56 18.24 5.32
CA LEU A 37 -20.46 18.48 4.20
C LEU A 37 -20.22 19.87 3.59
N PHE A 38 -20.09 20.92 4.42
CA PHE A 38 -19.78 22.27 3.95
C PHE A 38 -18.46 22.32 3.19
N ALA A 39 -17.41 21.68 3.74
CA ALA A 39 -16.10 21.62 3.08
C ALA A 39 -16.13 20.81 1.78
N GLY A 40 -16.76 19.63 1.80
CA GLY A 40 -16.80 18.73 0.65
C GLY A 40 -17.59 19.31 -0.53
N CYS A 41 -18.75 19.93 -0.26
CA CYS A 41 -19.59 20.56 -1.28
C CYS A 41 -19.21 22.02 -1.57
N LYS A 42 -18.19 22.59 -0.91
CA LYS A 42 -17.74 23.99 -1.07
C LYS A 42 -18.89 24.99 -0.91
N LEU A 43 -19.79 24.76 0.04
CA LEU A 43 -21.01 25.54 0.21
C LEU A 43 -20.71 26.97 0.66
N GLY A 44 -20.88 27.92 -0.25
CA GLY A 44 -20.69 29.36 -0.01
C GLY A 44 -19.27 29.71 0.43
N LEU A 45 -19.12 30.84 1.13
CA LEU A 45 -17.81 31.31 1.63
C LEU A 45 -17.24 30.39 2.71
N ALA A 46 -18.07 29.96 3.66
CA ALA A 46 -17.67 29.11 4.76
C ALA A 46 -17.18 27.72 4.28
N GLY A 47 -17.88 27.12 3.32
CA GLY A 47 -17.49 25.81 2.78
C GLY A 47 -16.17 25.85 2.03
N ARG A 48 -15.94 26.90 1.24
CA ARG A 48 -14.64 27.11 0.55
C ARG A 48 -13.49 27.35 1.53
N PHE A 49 -13.74 28.13 2.57
CA PHE A 49 -12.75 28.34 3.63
C PHE A 49 -12.38 27.02 4.32
N LEU A 50 -13.38 26.23 4.73
CA LEU A 50 -13.17 24.92 5.35
C LEU A 50 -12.45 23.94 4.40
N ALA A 51 -12.81 23.94 3.12
CA ALA A 51 -12.13 23.14 2.11
C ALA A 51 -10.64 23.52 2.02
N ASN A 52 -10.32 24.82 2.00
CA ASN A 52 -8.96 25.31 1.99
C ASN A 52 -8.20 24.95 3.28
N VAL A 53 -8.85 24.99 4.45
CA VAL A 53 -8.23 24.52 5.71
C VAL A 53 -7.85 23.03 5.59
N TYR A 54 -8.69 22.18 5.04
CA TYR A 54 -8.31 20.77 4.80
C TYR A 54 -7.17 20.65 3.78
N ARG A 55 -7.20 21.47 2.73
CA ARG A 55 -6.16 21.48 1.69
C ARG A 55 -4.79 21.91 2.21
N VAL A 56 -4.72 22.72 3.24
CA VAL A 56 -3.43 23.05 3.90
C VAL A 56 -2.73 21.76 4.35
N PHE A 57 -3.45 20.79 4.93
CA PHE A 57 -2.85 19.57 5.42
C PHE A 57 -2.69 18.51 4.33
N VAL A 58 -3.76 18.22 3.60
CA VAL A 58 -3.85 17.05 2.71
C VAL A 58 -3.98 17.40 1.22
N GLY A 59 -3.90 18.66 0.88
CA GLY A 59 -3.95 19.14 -0.50
C GLY A 59 -5.23 18.73 -1.22
N ASP A 60 -5.07 18.22 -2.43
CA ASP A 60 -6.18 17.84 -3.31
C ASP A 60 -6.96 16.62 -2.82
N SER A 61 -6.40 15.87 -1.85
CA SER A 61 -7.11 14.76 -1.18
C SER A 61 -8.15 15.22 -0.15
N TYR A 62 -8.42 16.52 -0.01
CA TYR A 62 -9.36 17.06 0.98
C TYR A 62 -10.76 16.45 0.91
N LEU A 63 -11.24 16.07 -0.27
CA LEU A 63 -12.55 15.41 -0.44
C LEU A 63 -12.59 14.05 0.25
N ILE A 64 -11.50 13.27 0.16
CA ILE A 64 -11.40 11.96 0.82
C ILE A 64 -11.41 12.15 2.33
N VAL A 65 -10.69 13.15 2.83
CA VAL A 65 -10.66 13.46 4.27
C VAL A 65 -12.02 13.97 4.73
N ALA A 66 -12.68 14.85 3.98
CA ALA A 66 -14.04 15.31 4.28
C ALA A 66 -15.02 14.13 4.34
N LEU A 67 -14.95 13.19 3.40
CA LEU A 67 -15.79 11.99 3.41
C LEU A 67 -15.52 11.11 4.65
N LEU A 68 -14.26 10.87 4.98
CA LEU A 68 -13.89 10.07 6.16
C LEU A 68 -14.35 10.73 7.46
N LEU A 69 -14.22 12.06 7.56
CA LEU A 69 -14.71 12.82 8.71
C LEU A 69 -16.23 12.83 8.79
N ALA A 70 -16.92 12.90 7.65
CA ALA A 70 -18.39 12.78 7.61
C ALA A 70 -18.85 11.40 8.11
N LEU A 71 -18.20 10.32 7.65
CA LEU A 71 -18.50 8.95 8.11
C LEU A 71 -18.21 8.78 9.61
N LEU A 72 -17.10 9.33 10.08
CA LEU A 72 -16.77 9.34 11.51
C LEU A 72 -17.82 10.13 12.30
N GLY A 73 -18.24 11.31 11.81
CA GLY A 73 -19.27 12.13 12.39
C GLY A 73 -20.62 11.41 12.50
N ILE A 74 -21.04 10.73 11.43
CA ILE A 74 -22.26 9.89 11.41
C ILE A 74 -22.13 8.77 12.45
N PHE A 75 -20.98 8.11 12.53
CA PHE A 75 -20.76 7.05 13.51
C PHE A 75 -20.86 7.58 14.95
N LEU A 76 -20.22 8.73 15.24
CA LEU A 76 -20.32 9.35 16.57
C LEU A 76 -21.75 9.77 16.90
N PHE A 77 -22.46 10.36 15.93
CA PHE A 77 -23.83 10.79 16.09
C PHE A 77 -24.78 9.62 16.41
N LEU A 78 -24.66 8.52 15.69
CA LEU A 78 -25.56 7.37 15.87
C LEU A 78 -25.23 6.58 17.14
N PHE A 79 -23.95 6.32 17.41
CA PHE A 79 -23.54 5.41 18.46
C PHE A 79 -23.14 6.13 19.77
N GLY A 80 -22.79 7.41 19.73
CA GLY A 80 -22.33 8.18 20.90
C GLY A 80 -21.09 7.60 21.55
N ARG A 81 -20.19 7.00 20.75
CA ARG A 81 -18.92 6.40 21.19
C ARG A 81 -17.87 6.53 20.11
N VAL A 82 -16.61 6.67 20.54
CA VAL A 82 -15.47 6.69 19.60
C VAL A 82 -15.23 5.27 19.09
N PRO A 83 -15.03 5.09 17.76
CA PRO A 83 -14.69 3.78 17.20
C PRO A 83 -13.34 3.32 17.75
N HIS A 84 -13.29 2.07 18.21
CA HIS A 84 -12.04 1.49 18.72
C HIS A 84 -11.25 0.92 17.56
N ILE A 85 -10.32 1.72 17.04
CA ILE A 85 -9.43 1.31 15.95
C ILE A 85 -8.15 0.76 16.56
N GLY A 86 -7.81 -0.48 16.27
CA GLY A 86 -6.58 -1.09 16.76
C GLY A 86 -5.33 -0.38 16.23
N TRP A 87 -4.29 -0.30 17.05
CA TRP A 87 -3.01 0.36 16.76
C TRP A 87 -2.44 0.05 15.35
N LYS A 88 -2.49 -1.22 14.93
CA LYS A 88 -2.00 -1.63 13.61
C LYS A 88 -2.76 -0.96 12.46
N ARG A 89 -4.09 -0.84 12.57
CA ARG A 89 -4.91 -0.15 11.56
C ARG A 89 -4.64 1.34 11.54
N THR A 90 -4.43 1.96 12.71
CA THR A 90 -4.09 3.39 12.80
C THR A 90 -2.75 3.68 12.12
N LEU A 91 -1.72 2.85 12.37
CA LEU A 91 -0.43 2.95 11.67
C LEU A 91 -0.58 2.71 10.17
N GLY A 92 -1.35 1.69 9.77
CA GLY A 92 -1.61 1.41 8.35
C GLY A 92 -2.27 2.60 7.65
N LEU A 93 -3.24 3.24 8.31
CA LEU A 93 -3.89 4.44 7.79
C LEU A 93 -2.90 5.62 7.66
N ALA A 94 -2.05 5.82 8.66
CA ALA A 94 -1.02 6.87 8.62
C ALA A 94 -0.05 6.67 7.46
N PHE A 95 0.48 5.46 7.26
CA PHE A 95 1.38 5.14 6.15
C PHE A 95 0.70 5.31 4.79
N LEU A 96 -0.55 4.88 4.66
CA LEU A 96 -1.31 5.04 3.43
C LEU A 96 -1.50 6.53 3.11
N ILE A 97 -1.89 7.35 4.09
CA ILE A 97 -2.09 8.79 3.89
C ILE A 97 -0.77 9.47 3.54
N ILE A 98 0.28 9.30 4.35
CA ILE A 98 1.57 9.98 4.15
C ILE A 98 2.16 9.62 2.79
N GLY A 99 2.24 8.32 2.45
CA GLY A 99 2.81 7.86 1.18
C GLY A 99 2.02 8.38 -0.03
N SER A 100 0.68 8.34 0.02
CA SER A 100 -0.14 8.84 -1.08
C SER A 100 -0.03 10.36 -1.27
N LEU A 101 -0.01 11.14 -0.17
CA LEU A 101 0.16 12.59 -0.23
C LEU A 101 1.52 12.99 -0.79
N THR A 102 2.59 12.28 -0.41
CA THR A 102 3.94 12.53 -0.94
C THR A 102 4.01 12.25 -2.45
N ILE A 103 3.39 11.17 -2.92
CA ILE A 103 3.29 10.85 -4.35
C ILE A 103 2.54 11.96 -5.10
N MET A 104 1.37 12.39 -4.61
CA MET A 104 0.59 13.45 -5.24
C MET A 104 1.36 14.77 -5.29
N HIS A 105 2.10 15.08 -4.23
CA HIS A 105 2.93 16.29 -4.21
C HIS A 105 4.12 16.20 -5.18
N GLY A 106 4.72 15.01 -5.31
CA GLY A 106 5.76 14.75 -6.30
C GLY A 106 5.27 14.95 -7.74
N MET A 107 4.04 14.54 -8.06
CA MET A 107 3.43 14.78 -9.37
C MET A 107 3.25 16.28 -9.65
N LEU A 108 2.74 17.05 -8.68
CA LEU A 108 2.64 18.51 -8.79
C LEU A 108 3.99 19.18 -9.00
N PHE A 109 5.00 18.72 -8.27
CA PHE A 109 6.37 19.20 -8.40
C PHE A 109 6.91 19.05 -9.83
N GLN A 110 6.68 17.90 -10.46
CA GLN A 110 7.09 17.66 -11.85
C GLN A 110 6.32 18.54 -12.82
N GLN A 111 5.01 18.70 -12.64
CA GLN A 111 4.17 19.52 -13.51
C GLN A 111 4.59 21.00 -13.49
N LEU A 112 4.90 21.53 -12.31
CA LEU A 112 5.29 22.93 -12.14
C LEU A 112 6.79 23.19 -12.41
N ASN A 113 7.56 22.13 -12.69
CA ASN A 113 9.00 22.18 -12.94
C ASN A 113 9.78 22.94 -11.84
N LEU A 114 9.36 22.77 -10.58
CA LEU A 114 9.90 23.47 -9.43
C LEU A 114 11.29 22.90 -9.09
N LYS A 115 12.29 23.78 -9.03
CA LYS A 115 13.65 23.36 -8.64
C LYS A 115 13.88 23.48 -7.13
N ASN A 116 13.36 24.52 -6.50
CA ASN A 116 13.58 24.84 -5.09
C ASN A 116 12.30 25.38 -4.44
N ASP A 117 12.29 25.48 -3.10
CA ASP A 117 11.25 26.10 -2.27
C ASP A 117 9.84 25.51 -2.44
N LEU A 118 9.75 24.16 -2.39
CA LEU A 118 8.45 23.47 -2.51
C LEU A 118 7.44 23.92 -1.44
N ILE A 119 7.90 24.03 -0.19
CA ILE A 119 7.02 24.39 0.93
C ILE A 119 6.52 25.83 0.75
N GLY A 120 7.41 26.75 0.40
CA GLY A 120 7.05 28.15 0.21
C GLY A 120 6.12 28.37 -0.98
N VAL A 121 6.31 27.66 -2.09
CA VAL A 121 5.40 27.70 -3.24
C VAL A 121 4.03 27.17 -2.87
N THR A 122 3.98 26.00 -2.22
CA THR A 122 2.71 25.38 -1.78
C THR A 122 1.97 26.29 -0.81
N TRP A 123 2.70 26.90 0.14
CA TRP A 123 2.13 27.85 1.10
C TRP A 123 1.55 29.08 0.41
N ARG A 124 2.29 29.68 -0.54
CA ARG A 124 1.81 30.86 -1.29
C ARG A 124 0.57 30.54 -2.11
N LEU A 125 0.53 29.38 -2.78
CA LEU A 125 -0.66 28.94 -3.52
C LEU A 125 -1.86 28.80 -2.60
N LEU A 126 -1.71 28.14 -1.45
CA LEU A 126 -2.77 27.95 -0.47
C LEU A 126 -3.26 29.29 0.12
N MET A 127 -2.34 30.18 0.50
CA MET A 127 -2.71 31.49 1.04
C MET A 127 -3.43 32.35 0.02
N ASN A 128 -3.00 32.35 -1.23
CA ASN A 128 -3.68 33.06 -2.31
C ASN A 128 -5.12 32.53 -2.52
N GLU A 129 -5.32 31.22 -2.49
CA GLU A 129 -6.66 30.64 -2.61
C GLU A 129 -7.54 30.92 -1.38
N MET A 130 -6.95 30.90 -0.18
CA MET A 130 -7.69 31.30 1.03
C MET A 130 -8.11 32.76 0.97
N HIS A 131 -7.21 33.66 0.53
CA HIS A 131 -7.48 35.08 0.41
C HIS A 131 -8.61 35.36 -0.62
N ASN A 132 -8.53 34.70 -1.78
CA ASN A 132 -9.52 34.85 -2.85
C ASN A 132 -10.77 34.00 -2.64
N ASN A 133 -10.82 33.21 -1.57
CA ASN A 133 -11.87 32.26 -1.26
C ASN A 133 -12.24 31.34 -2.44
N GLN A 134 -11.21 30.83 -3.11
CA GLN A 134 -11.32 29.92 -4.25
C GLN A 134 -10.73 28.55 -3.93
N VAL A 135 -11.13 27.53 -4.68
CA VAL A 135 -10.60 26.18 -4.64
C VAL A 135 -10.46 25.74 -6.09
N ALA A 136 -9.43 26.26 -6.76
CA ALA A 136 -9.28 26.11 -8.21
C ALA A 136 -7.96 25.42 -8.60
N ASN A 137 -6.83 25.78 -7.97
CA ASN A 137 -5.53 25.25 -8.37
C ASN A 137 -5.19 23.94 -7.66
N SER A 138 -4.43 23.08 -8.30
CA SER A 138 -3.88 21.89 -7.65
C SER A 138 -2.78 22.32 -6.66
N VAL A 139 -2.84 21.78 -5.44
CA VAL A 139 -1.82 21.95 -4.39
C VAL A 139 -1.18 20.62 -4.00
N GLY A 140 -1.44 19.57 -4.79
CA GLY A 140 -0.87 18.24 -4.61
C GLY A 140 -1.22 17.62 -3.25
N GLY A 141 -0.22 17.13 -2.53
CA GLY A 141 -0.38 16.51 -1.21
C GLY A 141 -0.43 17.50 -0.03
N GLY A 142 -0.63 18.81 -0.28
CA GLY A 142 -0.63 19.83 0.76
C GLY A 142 0.72 19.98 1.46
N LEU A 143 0.71 20.61 2.65
CA LEU A 143 1.95 20.79 3.42
C LEU A 143 2.57 19.48 3.90
N ILE A 144 1.76 18.47 4.22
CA ILE A 144 2.29 17.15 4.65
C ILE A 144 3.07 16.51 3.51
N GLY A 145 2.51 16.47 2.29
CA GLY A 145 3.20 15.94 1.12
C GLY A 145 4.44 16.74 0.74
N ALA A 146 4.36 18.08 0.81
CA ALA A 146 5.50 18.96 0.56
C ALA A 146 6.65 18.70 1.54
N PHE A 147 6.34 18.64 2.83
CA PHE A 147 7.33 18.39 3.89
C PHE A 147 8.04 17.05 3.70
N CYS A 148 7.30 15.96 3.49
CA CYS A 148 7.89 14.64 3.23
C CYS A 148 8.79 14.67 1.98
N LEU A 149 8.32 15.27 0.88
CA LEU A 149 9.08 15.35 -0.36
C LEU A 149 10.39 16.14 -0.21
N VAL A 150 10.39 17.24 0.57
CA VAL A 150 11.60 18.04 0.85
C VAL A 150 12.65 17.23 1.59
N TRP A 151 12.24 16.37 2.53
CA TRP A 151 13.15 15.52 3.28
C TRP A 151 13.68 14.35 2.43
N GLU A 152 12.86 13.77 1.57
CA GLU A 152 13.23 12.61 0.77
C GLU A 152 14.07 12.97 -0.46
N ARG A 153 13.81 14.13 -1.07
CA ARG A 153 14.43 14.55 -2.34
C ARG A 153 15.96 14.61 -2.33
N PRO A 154 16.64 15.13 -1.28
CA PRO A 154 18.11 15.17 -1.28
C PRO A 154 18.73 13.78 -1.14
N LEU A 155 18.00 12.79 -0.62
CA LEU A 155 18.47 11.41 -0.43
C LEU A 155 18.14 10.53 -1.63
N LEU A 156 17.00 10.81 -2.27
CA LEU A 156 16.43 9.99 -3.32
C LEU A 156 16.13 10.86 -4.54
N SER A 157 16.42 10.37 -5.73
CA SER A 157 15.89 11.04 -6.92
C SER A 157 14.34 11.01 -6.88
N ILE A 158 13.68 11.83 -7.69
CA ILE A 158 12.20 11.86 -7.74
C ILE A 158 11.60 10.47 -8.05
N GLN A 159 12.28 9.67 -8.85
CA GLN A 159 11.88 8.28 -9.14
C GLN A 159 12.00 7.38 -7.91
N GLY A 160 13.08 7.53 -7.14
CA GLY A 160 13.28 6.83 -5.87
C GLY A 160 12.21 7.19 -4.83
N THR A 161 11.84 8.47 -4.76
CA THR A 161 10.74 8.95 -3.90
C THR A 161 9.42 8.26 -4.26
N TYR A 162 9.06 8.15 -5.54
CA TYR A 162 7.84 7.43 -5.94
C TYR A 162 7.88 5.95 -5.56
N LEU A 163 9.02 5.31 -5.74
CA LEU A 163 9.17 3.89 -5.40
C LEU A 163 9.01 3.65 -3.89
N ILE A 164 9.69 4.45 -3.06
CA ILE A 164 9.61 4.29 -1.60
C ILE A 164 8.22 4.63 -1.08
N ASN A 165 7.63 5.75 -1.50
CA ASN A 165 6.28 6.13 -1.08
C ASN A 165 5.21 5.17 -1.62
N GLY A 166 5.42 4.57 -2.79
CA GLY A 166 4.60 3.47 -3.29
C GLY A 166 4.63 2.26 -2.38
N LEU A 167 5.82 1.86 -1.90
CA LEU A 167 5.97 0.76 -0.94
C LEU A 167 5.36 1.10 0.43
N ILE A 168 5.53 2.35 0.92
CA ILE A 168 4.91 2.83 2.16
C ILE A 168 3.39 2.78 2.04
N THR A 169 2.83 3.30 0.96
CA THR A 169 1.38 3.28 0.69
C THR A 169 0.84 1.86 0.62
N LEU A 170 1.54 0.98 -0.10
CA LEU A 170 1.17 -0.44 -0.21
C LEU A 170 1.22 -1.15 1.15
N SER A 171 2.28 -0.92 1.94
CA SER A 171 2.39 -1.49 3.29
C SER A 171 1.28 -0.98 4.21
N GLY A 172 0.93 0.32 4.13
CA GLY A 172 -0.19 0.91 4.84
C GLY A 172 -1.53 0.25 4.47
N PHE A 173 -1.75 0.02 3.19
CA PHE A 173 -2.94 -0.68 2.70
C PHE A 173 -3.03 -2.12 3.21
N LEU A 174 -1.94 -2.88 3.16
CA LEU A 174 -1.89 -4.25 3.69
C LEU A 174 -2.16 -4.30 5.20
N MET A 175 -1.63 -3.33 5.96
CA MET A 175 -1.90 -3.21 7.40
C MET A 175 -3.36 -2.87 7.71
N LEU A 176 -3.99 -2.01 6.91
CA LEU A 176 -5.42 -1.71 7.01
C LEU A 176 -6.29 -2.93 6.75
N CYS A 177 -6.00 -3.68 5.71
CA CYS A 177 -6.71 -4.92 5.35
C CYS A 177 -6.43 -6.08 6.32
N GLN A 178 -5.51 -5.89 7.27
CA GLN A 178 -5.06 -6.95 8.20
C GLN A 178 -4.62 -8.23 7.49
N VAL A 179 -4.05 -8.09 6.29
CA VAL A 179 -3.55 -9.22 5.52
C VAL A 179 -2.40 -9.87 6.30
N GLN A 180 -2.52 -11.17 6.56
CA GLN A 180 -1.45 -11.91 7.22
C GLN A 180 -0.25 -12.02 6.29
N TRP A 181 0.96 -11.86 6.82
CA TRP A 181 2.20 -11.97 6.04
C TRP A 181 2.29 -13.25 5.21
N GLN A 182 1.79 -14.35 5.75
CA GLN A 182 1.72 -15.64 5.04
C GLN A 182 0.85 -15.57 3.76
N GLN A 183 -0.25 -14.81 3.79
CA GLN A 183 -1.11 -14.61 2.62
C GLN A 183 -0.40 -13.80 1.52
N VAL A 184 0.36 -12.76 1.91
CA VAL A 184 1.18 -11.96 0.99
C VAL A 184 2.23 -12.85 0.32
N VAL A 185 2.98 -13.62 1.11
CA VAL A 185 4.01 -14.54 0.60
C VAL A 185 3.40 -15.60 -0.34
N ASN A 186 2.25 -16.16 0.02
CA ASN A 186 1.56 -17.13 -0.81
C ASN A 186 1.05 -16.51 -2.13
N PHE A 187 0.56 -15.27 -2.07
CA PHE A 187 0.16 -14.55 -3.28
C PHE A 187 1.35 -14.26 -4.19
N CYS A 188 2.46 -13.74 -3.63
CA CYS A 188 3.70 -13.51 -4.39
C CYS A 188 4.22 -14.82 -5.02
N ARG A 189 4.21 -15.92 -4.28
CA ARG A 189 4.59 -17.24 -4.78
C ARG A 189 3.71 -17.70 -5.95
N LYS A 190 2.39 -17.52 -5.84
CA LYS A 190 1.45 -17.82 -6.93
C LYS A 190 1.70 -16.93 -8.14
N LEU A 191 1.94 -15.64 -7.92
CA LEU A 191 2.21 -14.68 -9.00
C LEU A 191 3.50 -15.05 -9.74
N VAL A 192 4.59 -15.32 -9.01
CA VAL A 192 5.87 -15.76 -9.59
C VAL A 192 5.69 -17.07 -10.36
N SER A 193 4.99 -18.06 -9.79
CA SER A 193 4.75 -19.33 -10.47
C SER A 193 3.90 -19.15 -11.75
N TRP A 194 2.95 -18.23 -11.73
CA TRP A 194 2.14 -17.87 -12.90
C TRP A 194 2.99 -17.18 -13.97
N LEU A 195 3.84 -16.22 -13.56
CA LEU A 195 4.75 -15.51 -14.46
C LEU A 195 5.76 -16.46 -15.11
N VAL A 196 6.34 -17.38 -14.33
CA VAL A 196 7.24 -18.43 -14.85
C VAL A 196 6.53 -19.34 -15.85
N ARG A 197 5.28 -19.72 -15.57
CA ARG A 197 4.47 -20.50 -16.53
C ARG A 197 4.20 -19.72 -17.81
N LEU A 198 3.90 -18.43 -17.70
CA LEU A 198 3.67 -17.55 -18.85
C LEU A 198 4.94 -17.41 -19.71
N LEU A 199 6.09 -17.18 -19.08
CA LEU A 199 7.40 -17.16 -19.74
C LEU A 199 7.74 -18.51 -20.40
N HIS A 200 7.41 -19.61 -19.72
CA HIS A 200 7.61 -20.97 -20.28
C HIS A 200 6.71 -21.24 -21.50
N LEU A 201 5.50 -20.69 -21.53
CA LEU A 201 4.60 -20.77 -22.68
C LEU A 201 5.06 -19.92 -23.86
N LEU A 202 5.67 -18.75 -23.59
CA LEU A 202 6.18 -17.84 -24.61
C LEU A 202 7.53 -18.26 -25.19
N HIS A 203 8.37 -18.93 -24.41
CA HIS A 203 9.81 -19.16 -24.77
C HIS A 203 10.16 -20.59 -25.14
N TRP A 204 9.24 -21.58 -25.08
CA TRP A 204 9.57 -22.95 -25.42
C TRP A 204 8.79 -23.42 -26.66
N PRO A 205 9.42 -23.47 -27.85
CA PRO A 205 8.89 -24.29 -28.94
C PRO A 205 8.93 -25.74 -28.45
N LYS A 206 7.77 -26.39 -28.42
CA LYS A 206 7.62 -27.81 -28.08
C LYS A 206 8.52 -28.62 -29.02
N PHE A 207 9.76 -28.91 -28.65
CA PHE A 207 10.52 -29.97 -29.27
C PHE A 207 9.79 -31.28 -28.96
N LYS A 208 8.98 -31.72 -29.91
CA LYS A 208 8.32 -33.03 -29.92
C LYS A 208 9.44 -34.05 -29.90
N LYS A 209 9.76 -34.66 -28.73
CA LYS A 209 10.63 -35.81 -28.63
C LYS A 209 10.07 -36.88 -29.56
N ARG A 210 10.67 -37.03 -30.77
CA ARG A 210 10.37 -38.15 -31.67
C ARG A 210 10.70 -39.42 -30.88
N ARG A 211 9.68 -40.20 -30.53
CA ARG A 211 9.88 -41.56 -30.00
C ARG A 211 10.67 -42.32 -31.03
N PRO A 212 11.82 -42.98 -30.69
CA PRO A 212 12.53 -43.80 -31.64
C PRO A 212 11.59 -44.89 -32.14
N SER A 213 11.50 -44.96 -33.47
CA SER A 213 10.66 -45.93 -34.17
C SER A 213 10.97 -47.34 -33.66
N GLN A 214 10.00 -48.12 -33.31
CA GLN A 214 10.16 -49.54 -32.90
C GLN A 214 10.85 -50.38 -33.96
N ARG A 215 10.96 -49.90 -35.20
CA ARG A 215 11.67 -50.55 -36.28
C ARG A 215 13.20 -50.67 -36.07
N ALA A 216 13.77 -49.79 -35.23
CA ALA A 216 15.20 -49.85 -34.90
C ALA A 216 15.55 -50.95 -33.87
N LYS A 217 14.58 -51.39 -33.06
CA LYS A 217 14.75 -52.49 -32.07
C LYS A 217 14.69 -53.88 -32.70
N SER A 218 14.06 -54.06 -33.84
CA SER A 218 13.99 -55.38 -34.53
C SER A 218 15.22 -55.71 -35.38
N LEU A 219 16.01 -54.71 -35.72
CA LEU A 219 17.24 -54.94 -36.50
C LEU A 219 18.44 -55.27 -35.62
N VAL A 220 18.47 -54.85 -34.35
CA VAL A 220 19.54 -55.19 -33.39
C VAL A 220 19.40 -56.62 -32.84
N ALA A 221 18.21 -57.21 -32.90
CA ALA A 221 17.95 -58.57 -32.39
C ALA A 221 18.32 -59.71 -33.38
N LYS A 222 18.84 -59.39 -34.59
CA LYS A 222 19.19 -60.39 -35.61
C LYS A 222 20.68 -60.46 -35.91
N GLN A 223 21.58 -60.03 -35.00
CA GLN A 223 22.99 -60.38 -35.15
C GLN A 223 23.27 -61.73 -34.55
N PRO A 224 23.89 -62.68 -35.29
CA PRO A 224 24.24 -64.00 -34.78
C PRO A 224 25.35 -63.88 -33.77
N LYS A 225 25.22 -64.60 -32.64
CA LYS A 225 26.29 -64.80 -31.62
C LYS A 225 27.50 -65.46 -32.27
N ILE A 226 28.57 -64.68 -32.44
CA ILE A 226 29.89 -65.26 -32.78
C ILE A 226 30.47 -65.75 -31.44
N SER A 227 30.73 -67.08 -31.37
CA SER A 227 31.44 -67.73 -30.26
C SER A 227 32.91 -67.33 -30.21
N PRO A 228 33.53 -67.18 -29.03
CA PRO A 228 34.94 -66.84 -28.95
C PRO A 228 35.80 -68.03 -29.36
N VAL A 229 36.64 -67.80 -30.35
CA VAL A 229 37.72 -68.69 -30.73
C VAL A 229 38.82 -68.52 -29.71
N LYS A 230 39.25 -69.68 -29.13
CA LYS A 230 40.43 -69.90 -28.30
C LYS A 230 41.65 -69.71 -29.18
N SER A 231 42.55 -68.77 -28.85
CA SER A 231 43.86 -68.77 -29.44
C SER A 231 44.93 -69.00 -28.35
N ASP A 232 45.66 -70.04 -28.58
CA ASP A 232 46.79 -70.50 -27.79
C ASP A 232 47.95 -69.49 -27.79
N SER A 233 48.67 -69.56 -26.69
CA SER A 233 49.91 -68.88 -26.41
C SER A 233 50.99 -69.12 -27.48
N VAL A 234 51.70 -68.07 -27.89
CA VAL A 234 53.12 -68.18 -28.34
C VAL A 234 53.92 -67.04 -27.74
N THR A 235 54.89 -67.40 -26.96
CA THR A 235 56.00 -66.63 -26.47
C THR A 235 56.98 -66.30 -27.59
N ALA A 236 57.59 -65.14 -27.54
CA ALA A 236 59.00 -64.86 -27.85
C ALA A 236 59.28 -63.38 -27.77
N ASP A 237 60.10 -63.04 -26.86
CA ASP A 237 61.34 -62.30 -26.83
C ASP A 237 61.66 -61.43 -28.06
N ASP A 238 62.11 -60.25 -27.79
CA ASP A 238 63.38 -59.64 -28.07
C ASP A 238 63.26 -58.10 -28.18
N ASP A 239 63.86 -57.49 -27.18
CA ASP A 239 64.98 -56.52 -27.32
C ASP A 239 64.99 -55.60 -28.55
N PHE A 240 64.99 -54.31 -28.36
CA PHE A 240 66.04 -53.41 -28.72
C PHE A 240 65.86 -51.98 -28.25
N THR A 241 66.80 -51.48 -27.48
CA THR A 241 67.19 -50.11 -27.21
C THR A 241 67.25 -49.20 -28.44
N ILE A 242 66.86 -47.98 -28.35
CA ILE A 242 67.64 -46.72 -28.33
C ILE A 242 66.77 -45.61 -27.82
#